data_f73377ad206d42174aa978b353cec648
#
_entry.id   f73377ad206d42174aa978b353cec648
#
_cell.length_a   1.000
_cell.length_b   1.000
_cell.length_c   1.000
_cell.angle_alpha   90.00
_cell.angle_beta   90.00
_cell.angle_gamma   90.00
#
_symmetry.space_group_name_H-M   'P 1'
#
loop_
_entity.id
_entity.type
_entity.pdbx_description
1 polymer ?
#
loop_
_entity_poly.entity_id
_entity_poly.type
_entity_poly.pdbx_seq_one_letter_code
_entity_poly.pdbx_strand_id
1 'polypeptide(L)'
;MQLNRKKSFIALVLSILVSFSVYAHETKKVIGLKMPESAIAAKDGRVFVSEIGEFGKEGDGQITVIEKNGKSKVFAQGLDDPKGLAIVGKDLYVADNHRIIKVTPDGKTSVFLAAEAFPEAPQFLNDLESDTAGNIYVSDSGDLKGAGGAVYKITPQGKVSTVLSGKKDARVQAPNGLLMGKTANCIWMVDFVSGVLYRIDMKKDEMVEVAKGFGGGDGIVKVGKDQLYVSDWKNGKVFRVQLSKNGEAKVALVQEGFAAAADIALSHDGKYLLVPDMKAGELVYLHMH
;
A
#
# COMPACT_ATOMS: atom_id res chain seq x y z
N MET A 1 -55.81 -48.90 -52.16
CA MET A 1 -55.53 -48.97 -50.71
C MET A 1 -54.04 -48.73 -50.49
N GLN A 2 -53.65 -47.47 -50.36
CA GLN A 2 -52.24 -47.06 -50.24
C GLN A 2 -51.94 -46.78 -48.73
N LEU A 3 -50.94 -47.49 -48.19
CA LEU A 3 -50.46 -47.27 -46.89
C LEU A 3 -49.38 -46.19 -46.88
N ASN A 4 -49.66 -45.06 -46.23
CA ASN A 4 -48.69 -43.99 -45.93
C ASN A 4 -47.83 -44.38 -44.73
N ARG A 5 -46.54 -44.64 -44.94
CA ARG A 5 -45.58 -44.80 -43.87
C ARG A 5 -44.97 -43.41 -43.53
N LYS A 6 -45.34 -42.87 -42.39
CA LYS A 6 -44.64 -41.69 -41.79
C LYS A 6 -43.31 -42.15 -41.21
N LYS A 7 -42.21 -41.62 -41.72
CA LYS A 7 -40.84 -41.74 -41.07
C LYS A 7 -40.68 -40.67 -40.04
N SER A 8 -40.61 -41.07 -38.77
CA SER A 8 -40.21 -40.15 -37.68
C SER A 8 -38.69 -40.03 -37.64
N PHE A 9 -38.16 -38.83 -37.81
CA PHE A 9 -36.76 -38.50 -37.56
C PHE A 9 -36.64 -38.11 -36.09
N ILE A 10 -35.88 -38.90 -35.30
CA ILE A 10 -35.47 -38.54 -33.95
C ILE A 10 -34.15 -37.78 -34.09
N ALA A 11 -34.18 -36.48 -33.83
CA ALA A 11 -32.97 -35.67 -33.76
C ALA A 11 -32.34 -35.86 -32.37
N LEU A 12 -31.18 -36.49 -32.34
CA LEU A 12 -30.36 -36.61 -31.10
C LEU A 12 -29.59 -35.30 -30.89
N VAL A 13 -30.03 -34.50 -29.92
CA VAL A 13 -29.31 -33.29 -29.53
C VAL A 13 -28.22 -33.71 -28.56
N LEU A 14 -26.97 -33.71 -29.01
CA LEU A 14 -25.79 -33.96 -28.22
C LEU A 14 -25.41 -32.64 -27.50
N SER A 15 -25.79 -32.49 -26.24
CA SER A 15 -25.35 -31.36 -25.42
C SER A 15 -23.91 -31.59 -24.94
N ILE A 16 -22.98 -30.84 -25.53
CA ILE A 16 -21.58 -30.79 -25.08
C ILE A 16 -21.55 -29.91 -23.83
N LEU A 17 -21.42 -30.51 -22.66
CA LEU A 17 -21.10 -29.85 -21.43
C LEU A 17 -19.62 -29.45 -21.48
N VAL A 18 -19.33 -28.19 -21.78
CA VAL A 18 -17.99 -27.60 -21.61
C VAL A 18 -17.82 -27.27 -20.14
N SER A 19 -17.12 -28.14 -19.43
CA SER A 19 -16.69 -27.89 -18.04
C SER A 19 -15.60 -26.84 -18.06
N PHE A 20 -15.92 -25.61 -17.73
CA PHE A 20 -14.91 -24.61 -17.39
C PHE A 20 -14.33 -24.97 -16.02
N SER A 21 -13.14 -25.57 -16.00
CA SER A 21 -12.35 -25.67 -14.80
C SER A 21 -11.90 -24.27 -14.42
N VAL A 22 -12.60 -23.62 -13.50
CA VAL A 22 -12.09 -22.43 -12.81
C VAL A 22 -10.94 -22.93 -11.95
N TYR A 23 -9.71 -22.79 -12.43
CA TYR A 23 -8.53 -22.90 -11.58
C TYR A 23 -8.61 -21.74 -10.59
N ALA A 24 -9.11 -22.00 -9.40
CA ALA A 24 -8.91 -21.12 -8.27
C ALA A 24 -7.39 -21.10 -8.02
N HIS A 25 -6.71 -20.02 -8.43
CA HIS A 25 -5.32 -19.82 -8.02
C HIS A 25 -5.33 -19.75 -6.49
N GLU A 26 -4.68 -20.74 -5.88
CA GLU A 26 -4.52 -20.77 -4.43
C GLU A 26 -3.82 -19.48 -4.00
N THR A 27 -4.50 -18.66 -3.22
CA THR A 27 -3.97 -17.36 -2.79
C THR A 27 -2.81 -17.62 -1.85
N LYS A 28 -1.59 -17.32 -2.30
CA LYS A 28 -0.39 -17.46 -1.46
C LYS A 28 -0.48 -16.49 -0.30
N LYS A 29 -0.26 -16.99 0.93
CA LYS A 29 -0.28 -16.19 2.16
C LYS A 29 0.92 -16.50 3.05
N VAL A 30 1.37 -15.50 3.81
CA VAL A 30 2.21 -15.67 4.98
C VAL A 30 1.36 -15.32 6.18
N ILE A 31 1.25 -16.23 7.13
CA ILE A 31 0.37 -16.13 8.31
C ILE A 31 1.18 -16.01 9.59
N GLY A 32 0.54 -15.59 10.68
CA GLY A 32 1.16 -15.49 12.00
C GLY A 32 1.97 -14.22 12.21
N LEU A 33 1.77 -13.20 11.37
CA LEU A 33 2.32 -11.87 11.54
C LEU A 33 1.55 -11.11 12.65
N LYS A 34 2.24 -10.20 13.34
CA LYS A 34 1.66 -9.43 14.46
C LYS A 34 1.27 -8.04 13.98
N MET A 35 0.03 -7.87 13.52
CA MET A 35 -0.47 -6.61 12.98
C MET A 35 0.43 -6.07 11.85
N PRO A 36 0.58 -6.81 10.73
CA PRO A 36 1.37 -6.35 9.60
C PRO A 36 0.74 -5.11 8.99
N GLU A 37 1.52 -4.06 8.84
CA GLU A 37 1.00 -2.77 8.40
C GLU A 37 1.48 -2.41 7.00
N SER A 38 2.77 -2.52 6.70
CA SER A 38 3.33 -2.21 5.39
C SER A 38 4.18 -3.37 4.87
N ALA A 39 4.28 -3.47 3.56
CA ALA A 39 5.18 -4.41 2.90
C ALA A 39 6.00 -3.70 1.82
N ILE A 40 7.26 -4.11 1.62
CA ILE A 40 8.09 -3.63 0.52
C ILE A 40 8.93 -4.75 -0.08
N ALA A 41 8.94 -4.85 -1.41
CA ALA A 41 9.76 -5.82 -2.11
C ALA A 41 11.13 -5.23 -2.46
N ALA A 42 12.18 -5.87 -2.00
CA ALA A 42 13.55 -5.52 -2.36
C ALA A 42 13.93 -6.01 -3.76
N LYS A 43 14.94 -5.38 -4.37
CA LYS A 43 15.45 -5.73 -5.71
C LYS A 43 15.98 -7.17 -5.79
N ASP A 44 16.40 -7.75 -4.69
CA ASP A 44 16.83 -9.13 -4.61
C ASP A 44 15.67 -10.13 -4.43
N GLY A 45 14.42 -9.68 -4.42
CA GLY A 45 13.20 -10.48 -4.35
C GLY A 45 12.79 -10.90 -2.93
N ARG A 46 13.47 -10.41 -1.88
CA ARG A 46 12.97 -10.49 -0.50
C ARG A 46 11.84 -9.50 -0.31
N VAL A 47 10.96 -9.78 0.64
CA VAL A 47 9.90 -8.87 1.07
C VAL A 47 10.11 -8.54 2.55
N PHE A 48 10.10 -7.26 2.88
CA PHE A 48 10.10 -6.80 4.26
C PHE A 48 8.68 -6.40 4.65
N VAL A 49 8.28 -6.73 5.86
CA VAL A 49 6.95 -6.43 6.42
C VAL A 49 7.17 -5.78 7.77
N SER A 50 6.57 -4.60 7.98
CA SER A 50 6.48 -3.99 9.31
C SER A 50 5.36 -4.64 10.10
N GLU A 51 5.63 -4.96 11.35
CA GLU A 51 4.66 -5.54 12.28
C GLU A 51 4.60 -4.66 13.52
N ILE A 52 3.45 -4.06 13.76
CA ILE A 52 3.24 -3.13 14.88
C ILE A 52 3.38 -3.85 16.23
N GLY A 53 2.92 -5.10 16.34
CA GLY A 53 2.77 -5.77 17.62
C GLY A 53 1.46 -5.37 18.30
N GLU A 54 1.53 -4.56 19.34
CA GLU A 54 0.38 -3.99 20.03
C GLU A 54 0.46 -2.47 19.96
N PHE A 55 -0.58 -1.80 19.46
CA PHE A 55 -0.59 -0.35 19.31
C PHE A 55 -0.27 0.39 20.60
N GLY A 56 0.66 1.33 20.51
CA GLY A 56 1.10 2.18 21.63
C GLY A 56 1.98 1.48 22.64
N LYS A 57 2.44 0.26 22.34
CA LYS A 57 3.38 -0.46 23.19
C LYS A 57 4.79 -0.34 22.63
N GLU A 58 5.67 0.27 23.41
CA GLU A 58 7.05 0.48 23.00
C GLU A 58 7.83 -0.83 22.94
N GLY A 59 8.66 -0.98 21.91
CA GLY A 59 9.68 -2.02 21.80
C GLY A 59 9.19 -3.41 21.39
N ASP A 60 7.90 -3.63 21.09
CA ASP A 60 7.38 -4.93 20.66
C ASP A 60 7.17 -5.04 19.15
N GLY A 61 7.30 -3.93 18.42
CA GLY A 61 7.28 -3.86 16.97
C GLY A 61 8.55 -4.45 16.34
N GLN A 62 8.39 -4.96 15.12
CA GLN A 62 9.48 -5.60 14.39
C GLN A 62 9.35 -5.44 12.88
N ILE A 63 10.43 -5.74 12.16
CA ILE A 63 10.44 -5.98 10.73
C ILE A 63 10.68 -7.46 10.50
N THR A 64 9.77 -8.09 9.79
CA THR A 64 9.95 -9.47 9.31
C THR A 64 10.42 -9.47 7.86
N VAL A 65 11.43 -10.28 7.55
CA VAL A 65 11.84 -10.55 6.17
C VAL A 65 11.29 -11.89 5.70
N ILE A 66 10.69 -11.88 4.52
CA ILE A 66 10.24 -13.07 3.80
C ILE A 66 11.25 -13.32 2.69
N GLU A 67 11.99 -14.42 2.81
CA GLU A 67 13.00 -14.85 1.85
C GLU A 67 12.34 -15.36 0.55
N LYS A 68 13.11 -15.44 -0.54
CA LYS A 68 12.62 -15.95 -1.85
C LYS A 68 11.99 -17.35 -1.79
N ASN A 69 12.43 -18.19 -0.85
CA ASN A 69 11.87 -19.51 -0.63
C ASN A 69 10.57 -19.50 0.20
N GLY A 70 10.04 -18.31 0.55
CA GLY A 70 8.82 -18.11 1.31
C GLY A 70 8.98 -18.26 2.83
N LYS A 71 10.18 -18.57 3.34
CA LYS A 71 10.43 -18.61 4.79
C LYS A 71 10.52 -17.19 5.35
N SER A 72 9.88 -16.96 6.48
CA SER A 72 9.93 -15.70 7.21
C SER A 72 10.83 -15.80 8.42
N LYS A 73 11.47 -14.69 8.77
CA LYS A 73 12.22 -14.54 10.03
C LYS A 73 12.24 -13.07 10.45
N VAL A 74 12.44 -12.82 11.73
CA VAL A 74 12.66 -11.45 12.23
C VAL A 74 13.95 -10.90 11.64
N PHE A 75 13.88 -9.70 11.08
CA PHE A 75 15.01 -8.97 10.50
C PHE A 75 15.51 -7.85 11.41
N ALA A 76 14.59 -7.08 12.00
CA ALA A 76 14.88 -6.06 13.01
C ALA A 76 13.77 -6.08 14.06
N GLN A 77 14.09 -5.69 15.30
CA GLN A 77 13.14 -5.71 16.41
C GLN A 77 13.40 -4.52 17.36
N GLY A 78 12.52 -4.33 18.35
CA GLY A 78 12.64 -3.25 19.31
C GLY A 78 12.15 -1.92 18.75
N LEU A 79 11.22 -1.97 17.78
CA LEU A 79 10.49 -0.83 17.26
C LEU A 79 9.23 -0.60 18.11
N ASP A 80 8.65 0.61 18.01
CA ASP A 80 7.44 0.93 18.78
C ASP A 80 6.17 0.60 17.98
N ASP A 81 5.80 1.44 17.01
CA ASP A 81 4.67 1.21 16.10
C ASP A 81 5.16 1.33 14.64
N PRO A 82 5.97 0.38 14.13
CA PRO A 82 6.52 0.48 12.77
C PRO A 82 5.43 0.32 11.72
N LYS A 83 5.39 1.27 10.78
CA LYS A 83 4.43 1.34 9.68
C LYS A 83 5.16 1.39 8.33
N GLY A 84 5.00 2.47 7.60
CA GLY A 84 5.53 2.66 6.26
C GLY A 84 7.02 2.34 6.09
N LEU A 85 7.37 1.78 4.95
CA LEU A 85 8.70 1.28 4.63
C LEU A 85 9.23 1.92 3.34
N ALA A 86 10.47 2.38 3.36
CA ALA A 86 11.17 2.82 2.14
C ALA A 86 12.58 2.23 2.06
N ILE A 87 13.02 1.83 0.86
CA ILE A 87 14.41 1.38 0.63
C ILE A 87 15.16 2.49 -0.09
N VAL A 88 16.22 3.02 0.55
CA VAL A 88 17.13 4.00 -0.06
C VAL A 88 18.54 3.42 -0.10
N GLY A 89 19.04 3.23 -1.30
CA GLY A 89 20.31 2.53 -1.50
C GLY A 89 20.22 1.07 -1.05
N LYS A 90 20.87 0.73 0.05
CA LYS A 90 20.85 -0.60 0.66
C LYS A 90 20.16 -0.66 2.01
N ASP A 91 19.79 0.48 2.54
CA ASP A 91 19.21 0.63 3.88
C ASP A 91 17.67 0.70 3.78
N LEU A 92 17.00 0.12 4.77
CA LEU A 92 15.55 0.23 4.94
C LEU A 92 15.25 1.35 5.94
N TYR A 93 14.29 2.19 5.61
CA TYR A 93 13.76 3.23 6.50
C TYR A 93 12.36 2.86 6.92
N VAL A 94 12.02 3.17 8.15
CA VAL A 94 10.77 2.78 8.81
C VAL A 94 10.17 4.00 9.49
N ALA A 95 8.91 4.31 9.21
CA ALA A 95 8.10 5.21 10.04
C ALA A 95 7.75 4.47 11.33
N ASP A 96 8.28 4.93 12.45
CA ASP A 96 8.14 4.26 13.74
C ASP A 96 7.60 5.23 14.77
N ASN A 97 6.30 5.20 14.97
CA ASN A 97 5.56 6.10 15.85
C ASN A 97 5.76 7.58 15.47
N HIS A 98 6.69 8.29 16.11
CA HIS A 98 6.96 9.73 15.91
C HIS A 98 8.37 9.98 15.33
N ARG A 99 9.10 8.94 14.91
CA ARG A 99 10.49 9.00 14.45
C ARG A 99 10.69 8.18 13.18
N ILE A 100 11.77 8.43 12.47
CA ILE A 100 12.21 7.57 11.37
C ILE A 100 13.40 6.74 11.83
N ILE A 101 13.26 5.43 11.71
CA ILE A 101 14.34 4.48 12.00
C ILE A 101 15.01 4.08 10.69
N LYS A 102 16.33 3.99 10.72
CA LYS A 102 17.15 3.38 9.69
C LYS A 102 17.55 1.98 10.10
N VAL A 103 17.36 1.01 9.22
CA VAL A 103 17.74 -0.39 9.40
C VAL A 103 18.77 -0.75 8.34
N THR A 104 19.96 -1.16 8.77
CA THR A 104 21.06 -1.56 7.89
C THR A 104 20.83 -2.97 7.32
N PRO A 105 21.58 -3.41 6.25
CA PRO A 105 21.41 -4.73 5.65
C PRO A 105 21.63 -5.92 6.59
N ASP A 106 22.30 -5.71 7.71
CA ASP A 106 22.50 -6.70 8.78
C ASP A 106 21.42 -6.63 9.89
N GLY A 107 20.37 -5.81 9.70
CA GLY A 107 19.23 -5.71 10.61
C GLY A 107 19.43 -4.80 11.83
N LYS A 108 20.56 -4.05 11.89
CA LYS A 108 20.78 -3.08 12.99
C LYS A 108 19.96 -1.84 12.80
N THR A 109 19.32 -1.40 13.87
CA THR A 109 18.47 -0.20 13.90
C THR A 109 19.23 1.00 14.47
N SER A 110 18.90 2.18 13.97
CA SER A 110 19.32 3.46 14.51
C SER A 110 18.28 4.54 14.21
N VAL A 111 18.14 5.53 15.09
CA VAL A 111 17.29 6.69 14.79
C VAL A 111 17.94 7.51 13.69
N PHE A 112 17.25 7.62 12.55
CA PHE A 112 17.66 8.50 11.46
C PHE A 112 17.15 9.93 11.68
N LEU A 113 15.89 10.06 12.13
CA LEU A 113 15.27 11.34 12.41
C LEU A 113 14.40 11.22 13.66
N ALA A 114 14.67 12.03 14.67
CA ALA A 114 13.87 12.11 15.88
C ALA A 114 12.69 13.08 15.71
N ALA A 115 11.70 13.01 16.57
CA ALA A 115 10.48 13.82 16.51
C ALA A 115 10.76 15.34 16.50
N GLU A 116 11.77 15.76 17.26
CA GLU A 116 12.16 17.17 17.42
C GLU A 116 12.74 17.80 16.16
N ALA A 117 13.14 16.99 15.18
CA ALA A 117 13.67 17.46 13.90
C ALA A 117 12.58 17.86 12.91
N PHE A 118 11.34 17.51 13.15
CA PHE A 118 10.21 17.91 12.32
C PHE A 118 9.81 19.37 12.59
N PRO A 119 9.30 20.09 11.58
CA PRO A 119 8.80 21.46 11.78
C PRO A 119 7.68 21.58 12.79
N GLU A 120 6.87 20.54 12.93
CA GLU A 120 5.85 20.34 13.95
C GLU A 120 6.00 18.92 14.48
N ALA A 121 5.74 18.72 15.78
CA ALA A 121 5.82 17.39 16.40
C ALA A 121 4.85 16.42 15.67
N PRO A 122 5.35 15.34 15.09
CA PRO A 122 4.50 14.36 14.41
C PRO A 122 3.52 13.73 15.40
N GLN A 123 2.30 13.44 14.92
CA GLN A 123 1.29 12.78 15.73
C GLN A 123 1.15 11.30 15.38
N PHE A 124 1.25 10.96 14.08
CA PHE A 124 1.07 9.60 13.60
C PHE A 124 1.79 9.44 12.26
N LEU A 125 3.12 9.29 12.30
CA LEU A 125 3.88 8.99 11.10
C LEU A 125 3.39 7.66 10.53
N ASN A 126 3.05 7.67 9.23
CA ASN A 126 2.40 6.54 8.60
C ASN A 126 3.23 6.00 7.43
N ASP A 127 3.00 6.39 6.20
CA ASP A 127 3.67 5.83 5.04
C ASP A 127 4.96 6.57 4.68
N LEU A 128 5.88 5.82 4.05
CA LEU A 128 7.14 6.31 3.52
C LEU A 128 7.25 6.04 2.01
N GLU A 129 7.65 7.06 1.27
CA GLU A 129 8.02 6.92 -0.13
C GLU A 129 9.40 7.56 -0.38
N SER A 130 10.14 7.11 -1.39
CA SER A 130 11.45 7.67 -1.72
C SER A 130 11.58 8.09 -3.17
N ASP A 131 12.33 9.18 -3.42
CA ASP A 131 12.67 9.60 -4.77
C ASP A 131 14.06 9.08 -5.21
N THR A 132 14.37 9.24 -6.49
CA THR A 132 15.64 8.80 -7.06
C THR A 132 16.86 9.57 -6.56
N ALA A 133 16.67 10.71 -5.90
CA ALA A 133 17.73 11.48 -5.24
C ALA A 133 17.99 11.02 -3.80
N GLY A 134 17.21 10.04 -3.31
CA GLY A 134 17.29 9.51 -1.97
C GLY A 134 16.60 10.37 -0.91
N ASN A 135 15.75 11.32 -1.31
CA ASN A 135 14.86 11.96 -0.36
C ASN A 135 13.76 10.99 0.04
N ILE A 136 13.34 11.07 1.30
CA ILE A 136 12.20 10.32 1.85
C ILE A 136 11.05 11.30 2.01
N TYR A 137 9.87 10.87 1.62
CA TYR A 137 8.60 11.54 1.89
C TYR A 137 7.87 10.72 2.94
N VAL A 138 7.32 11.39 3.95
CA VAL A 138 6.58 10.74 5.03
C VAL A 138 5.24 11.42 5.23
N SER A 139 4.18 10.64 5.35
CA SER A 139 2.88 11.12 5.78
C SER A 139 2.77 11.11 7.31
N ASP A 140 2.17 12.15 7.85
CA ASP A 140 1.68 12.23 9.23
C ASP A 140 0.16 12.28 9.17
N SER A 141 -0.50 11.24 9.63
CA SER A 141 -1.97 11.15 9.59
C SER A 141 -2.66 11.97 10.70
N GLY A 142 -1.90 12.75 11.47
CA GLY A 142 -2.41 13.62 12.50
C GLY A 142 -3.17 12.84 13.59
N ASP A 143 -4.31 13.38 14.01
CA ASP A 143 -5.15 12.77 15.06
C ASP A 143 -6.07 11.64 14.54
N LEU A 144 -5.96 11.26 13.27
CA LEU A 144 -6.82 10.29 12.57
C LEU A 144 -8.33 10.68 12.53
N LYS A 145 -8.64 11.93 12.91
CA LYS A 145 -10.01 12.47 12.92
C LYS A 145 -10.17 13.66 11.98
N GLY A 146 -9.06 14.08 11.36
CA GLY A 146 -9.05 15.14 10.35
C GLY A 146 -8.28 16.39 10.76
N ALA A 147 -7.51 16.35 11.86
CA ALA A 147 -6.65 17.45 12.27
C ALA A 147 -5.19 17.04 12.39
N GLY A 148 -4.28 17.96 12.10
CA GLY A 148 -2.84 17.76 12.25
C GLY A 148 -2.14 17.04 11.10
N GLY A 149 -2.87 16.62 10.06
CA GLY A 149 -2.30 15.90 8.92
C GLY A 149 -1.24 16.72 8.16
N ALA A 150 -0.15 16.05 7.74
CA ALA A 150 0.94 16.67 6.99
C ALA A 150 1.68 15.63 6.11
N VAL A 151 2.40 16.13 5.11
CA VAL A 151 3.41 15.37 4.36
C VAL A 151 4.71 16.13 4.44
N TYR A 152 5.78 15.45 4.84
CA TYR A 152 7.12 16.01 4.96
C TYR A 152 8.06 15.39 3.93
N LYS A 153 9.04 16.19 3.50
CA LYS A 153 10.19 15.73 2.72
C LYS A 153 11.43 15.78 3.59
N ILE A 154 12.21 14.71 3.60
CA ILE A 154 13.43 14.53 4.37
C ILE A 154 14.57 14.30 3.38
N THR A 155 15.61 15.12 3.42
CA THR A 155 16.79 14.91 2.57
C THR A 155 17.67 13.79 3.12
N PRO A 156 18.62 13.22 2.33
CA PRO A 156 19.58 12.25 2.82
C PRO A 156 20.42 12.71 4.02
N GLN A 157 20.53 14.03 4.23
CA GLN A 157 21.23 14.65 5.37
C GLN A 157 20.31 14.90 6.57
N GLY A 158 19.04 14.46 6.52
CA GLY A 158 18.07 14.62 7.60
C GLY A 158 17.43 16.02 7.68
N LYS A 159 17.57 16.88 6.65
CA LYS A 159 16.85 18.16 6.63
C LYS A 159 15.39 17.92 6.27
N VAL A 160 14.47 18.38 7.12
CA VAL A 160 13.03 18.24 6.94
C VAL A 160 12.40 19.51 6.38
N SER A 161 11.42 19.35 5.50
CA SER A 161 10.57 20.44 5.02
C SER A 161 9.15 19.96 4.83
N THR A 162 8.16 20.82 5.09
CA THR A 162 6.75 20.52 4.86
C THR A 162 6.42 20.60 3.39
N VAL A 163 5.80 19.55 2.84
CA VAL A 163 5.24 19.51 1.48
C VAL A 163 3.79 19.95 1.50
N LEU A 164 2.98 19.35 2.39
CA LEU A 164 1.56 19.64 2.59
C LEU A 164 1.26 19.69 4.07
N SER A 165 0.23 20.44 4.45
CA SER A 165 -0.32 20.38 5.82
C SER A 165 -1.79 20.80 5.84
N GLY A 166 -2.55 20.23 6.76
CA GLY A 166 -3.94 20.59 7.02
C GLY A 166 -4.13 22.06 7.47
N LYS A 167 -3.08 22.67 8.01
CA LYS A 167 -3.07 24.11 8.33
C LYS A 167 -3.10 24.99 7.08
N LYS A 168 -2.49 24.53 5.98
CA LYS A 168 -2.43 25.27 4.73
C LYS A 168 -3.60 24.92 3.81
N ASP A 169 -4.01 23.67 3.77
CA ASP A 169 -5.08 23.15 2.93
C ASP A 169 -5.95 22.17 3.73
N ALA A 170 -7.17 22.55 4.04
CA ALA A 170 -8.10 21.74 4.85
C ALA A 170 -8.51 20.40 4.22
N ARG A 171 -8.15 20.15 2.96
CA ARG A 171 -8.30 18.83 2.31
C ARG A 171 -7.29 17.80 2.81
N VAL A 172 -6.19 18.25 3.40
CA VAL A 172 -5.16 17.40 4.01
C VAL A 172 -5.61 17.09 5.44
N GLN A 173 -6.38 16.00 5.60
CA GLN A 173 -7.00 15.64 6.86
C GLN A 173 -6.20 14.58 7.61
N ALA A 174 -5.96 13.45 6.97
CA ALA A 174 -5.14 12.35 7.49
C ALA A 174 -4.39 11.68 6.32
N PRO A 175 -3.33 12.32 5.80
CA PRO A 175 -2.50 11.71 4.75
C PRO A 175 -2.02 10.34 5.18
N ASN A 176 -2.17 9.35 4.30
CA ASN A 176 -1.68 7.99 4.52
C ASN A 176 -0.79 7.60 3.32
N GLY A 177 -1.19 6.66 2.48
CA GLY A 177 -0.37 6.14 1.41
C GLY A 177 0.19 7.22 0.49
N LEU A 178 1.47 7.15 0.21
CA LEU A 178 2.22 8.03 -0.67
C LEU A 178 2.78 7.24 -1.86
N LEU A 179 2.89 7.89 -3.02
CA LEU A 179 3.53 7.28 -4.17
C LEU A 179 4.17 8.37 -5.05
N MET A 180 5.45 8.25 -5.32
CA MET A 180 6.12 9.17 -6.25
C MET A 180 5.56 9.03 -7.67
N GLY A 181 5.28 10.17 -8.29
CA GLY A 181 4.84 10.25 -9.68
C GLY A 181 6.00 10.04 -10.67
N LYS A 182 5.71 10.28 -11.96
CA LYS A 182 6.73 10.16 -13.04
C LYS A 182 7.85 11.20 -12.93
N THR A 183 7.58 12.32 -12.31
CA THR A 183 8.54 13.42 -12.11
C THR A 183 8.81 13.58 -10.64
N ALA A 184 10.01 14.02 -10.29
CA ALA A 184 10.40 14.28 -8.90
C ALA A 184 9.55 15.35 -8.17
N ASN A 185 8.71 16.07 -8.92
CA ASN A 185 7.82 17.09 -8.36
C ASN A 185 6.36 16.61 -8.22
N CYS A 186 6.07 15.36 -8.55
CA CYS A 186 4.72 14.81 -8.47
C CYS A 186 4.67 13.73 -7.39
N ILE A 187 3.73 13.85 -6.48
CA ILE A 187 3.43 12.81 -5.49
C ILE A 187 1.93 12.54 -5.49
N TRP A 188 1.55 11.28 -5.32
CA TRP A 188 0.20 10.84 -5.06
C TRP A 188 0.02 10.64 -3.57
N MET A 189 -1.17 10.88 -3.08
CA MET A 189 -1.53 10.73 -1.66
C MET A 189 -2.97 10.23 -1.57
N VAL A 190 -3.21 9.20 -0.81
CA VAL A 190 -4.55 8.84 -0.37
C VAL A 190 -4.75 9.34 1.07
N ASP A 191 -5.88 9.95 1.33
CA ASP A 191 -6.22 10.48 2.65
C ASP A 191 -7.18 9.52 3.35
N PHE A 192 -6.81 9.08 4.55
CA PHE A 192 -7.53 8.07 5.32
C PHE A 192 -8.90 8.53 5.82
N VAL A 193 -9.06 9.81 6.15
CA VAL A 193 -10.31 10.35 6.68
C VAL A 193 -11.28 10.67 5.56
N SER A 194 -10.82 11.40 4.54
CA SER A 194 -11.69 11.78 3.41
C SER A 194 -11.91 10.64 2.41
N GLY A 195 -11.04 9.64 2.37
CA GLY A 195 -11.08 8.55 1.39
C GLY A 195 -10.85 9.04 -0.04
N VAL A 196 -10.07 10.09 -0.22
CA VAL A 196 -9.78 10.74 -1.50
C VAL A 196 -8.35 10.48 -1.91
N LEU A 197 -8.16 10.13 -3.18
CA LEU A 197 -6.86 10.05 -3.85
C LEU A 197 -6.56 11.38 -4.50
N TYR A 198 -5.46 11.99 -4.10
CA TYR A 198 -4.94 13.24 -4.64
C TYR A 198 -3.69 13.05 -5.48
N ARG A 199 -3.51 13.90 -6.48
CA ARG A 199 -2.26 14.12 -7.19
C ARG A 199 -1.75 15.51 -6.87
N ILE A 200 -0.52 15.60 -6.41
CA ILE A 200 0.12 16.84 -5.97
C ILE A 200 1.27 17.19 -6.91
N ASP A 201 1.27 18.39 -7.47
CA ASP A 201 2.43 19.01 -8.12
C ASP A 201 3.14 19.90 -7.10
N MET A 202 4.21 19.38 -6.50
CA MET A 202 4.97 20.08 -5.44
C MET A 202 5.67 21.35 -5.93
N LYS A 203 5.92 21.48 -7.26
CA LYS A 203 6.53 22.68 -7.83
C LYS A 203 5.52 23.82 -8.00
N LYS A 204 4.29 23.47 -8.35
CA LYS A 204 3.20 24.44 -8.54
C LYS A 204 2.41 24.69 -7.28
N ASP A 205 2.65 23.90 -6.23
CA ASP A 205 1.84 23.90 -5.01
C ASP A 205 0.35 23.64 -5.31
N GLU A 206 0.09 22.65 -6.17
CA GLU A 206 -1.23 22.32 -6.67
C GLU A 206 -1.62 20.91 -6.25
N MET A 207 -2.78 20.75 -5.61
CA MET A 207 -3.37 19.46 -5.23
C MET A 207 -4.71 19.27 -5.94
N VAL A 208 -4.83 18.16 -6.69
CA VAL A 208 -6.00 17.82 -7.49
C VAL A 208 -6.61 16.51 -6.99
N GLU A 209 -7.92 16.50 -6.72
CA GLU A 209 -8.70 15.30 -6.48
C GLU A 209 -8.76 14.46 -7.76
N VAL A 210 -8.43 13.17 -7.68
CA VAL A 210 -8.42 12.24 -8.82
C VAL A 210 -9.51 11.18 -8.70
N ALA A 211 -9.69 10.64 -7.52
CA ALA A 211 -10.71 9.62 -7.24
C ALA A 211 -11.08 9.66 -5.75
N LYS A 212 -12.23 9.10 -5.40
CA LYS A 212 -12.72 9.02 -4.02
C LYS A 212 -13.51 7.75 -3.78
N GLY A 213 -13.86 7.52 -2.50
CA GLY A 213 -14.66 6.37 -2.10
C GLY A 213 -13.85 5.21 -1.55
N PHE A 214 -12.63 5.49 -1.10
CA PHE A 214 -11.72 4.48 -0.53
C PHE A 214 -11.94 4.22 0.97
N GLY A 215 -12.96 4.84 1.58
CA GLY A 215 -13.34 4.61 2.98
C GLY A 215 -12.26 4.98 3.99
N GLY A 216 -11.29 4.12 4.22
CA GLY A 216 -10.04 4.36 4.95
C GLY A 216 -8.88 4.10 4.02
N GLY A 217 -8.64 5.01 3.07
CA GLY A 217 -7.57 4.88 2.09
C GLY A 217 -6.22 4.75 2.77
N ASP A 218 -5.48 3.67 2.46
CA ASP A 218 -4.25 3.31 3.15
C ASP A 218 -3.06 3.33 2.17
N GLY A 219 -2.74 2.24 1.49
CA GLY A 219 -1.61 2.18 0.57
C GLY A 219 -1.96 2.52 -0.88
N ILE A 220 -0.95 2.95 -1.63
CA ILE A 220 -1.04 3.20 -3.07
C ILE A 220 0.12 2.54 -3.79
N VAL A 221 -0.16 1.81 -4.86
CA VAL A 221 0.89 1.28 -5.73
C VAL A 221 0.55 1.49 -7.20
N LYS A 222 1.57 1.69 -8.02
CA LYS A 222 1.43 1.87 -9.45
C LYS A 222 1.74 0.60 -10.22
N VAL A 223 0.85 0.24 -11.14
CA VAL A 223 1.03 -0.89 -12.04
C VAL A 223 0.96 -0.41 -13.49
N GLY A 224 2.00 -0.69 -14.24
CA GLY A 224 2.09 -0.24 -15.63
C GLY A 224 2.12 1.28 -15.77
N LYS A 225 1.48 1.80 -16.83
CA LYS A 225 1.57 3.23 -17.19
C LYS A 225 0.50 4.08 -16.52
N ASP A 226 -0.74 3.59 -16.50
CA ASP A 226 -1.93 4.41 -16.22
C ASP A 226 -2.87 3.73 -15.19
N GLN A 227 -2.34 2.81 -14.36
CA GLN A 227 -3.11 2.15 -13.31
C GLN A 227 -2.48 2.38 -11.95
N LEU A 228 -3.34 2.66 -10.97
CA LEU A 228 -3.00 2.66 -9.55
C LEU A 228 -3.87 1.62 -8.84
N TYR A 229 -3.34 1.05 -7.78
CA TYR A 229 -4.13 0.27 -6.82
C TYR A 229 -4.12 1.00 -5.50
N VAL A 230 -5.25 0.97 -4.82
CA VAL A 230 -5.46 1.64 -3.52
C VAL A 230 -6.12 0.66 -2.59
N SER A 231 -5.58 0.51 -1.40
CA SER A 231 -6.21 -0.26 -0.32
C SER A 231 -7.15 0.61 0.51
N ASP A 232 -8.15 -0.02 1.09
CA ASP A 232 -9.14 0.56 1.99
C ASP A 232 -9.15 -0.26 3.28
N TRP A 233 -8.45 0.24 4.27
CA TRP A 233 -8.28 -0.43 5.55
C TRP A 233 -9.60 -0.64 6.29
N LYS A 234 -10.49 0.37 6.29
CA LYS A 234 -11.77 0.32 7.04
C LYS A 234 -12.73 -0.72 6.49
N ASN A 235 -12.78 -0.87 5.16
CA ASN A 235 -13.74 -1.75 4.51
C ASN A 235 -13.12 -3.06 4.00
N GLY A 236 -11.81 -3.28 4.22
CA GLY A 236 -11.10 -4.49 3.82
C GLY A 236 -11.13 -4.73 2.32
N LYS A 237 -10.84 -3.68 1.52
CA LYS A 237 -10.95 -3.70 0.07
C LYS A 237 -9.67 -3.25 -0.61
N VAL A 238 -9.50 -3.71 -1.85
CA VAL A 238 -8.49 -3.21 -2.78
C VAL A 238 -9.18 -2.77 -4.05
N PHE A 239 -8.87 -1.56 -4.50
CA PHE A 239 -9.42 -0.96 -5.71
C PHE A 239 -8.35 -0.75 -6.77
N ARG A 240 -8.76 -0.81 -8.03
CA ARG A 240 -7.98 -0.34 -9.19
C ARG A 240 -8.52 0.99 -9.66
N VAL A 241 -7.62 1.95 -9.84
CA VAL A 241 -7.91 3.26 -10.41
C VAL A 241 -7.25 3.34 -11.78
N GLN A 242 -8.06 3.29 -12.84
CA GLN A 242 -7.60 3.46 -14.21
C GLN A 242 -7.60 4.94 -14.55
N LEU A 243 -6.42 5.49 -14.82
CA LEU A 243 -6.24 6.87 -15.26
C LEU A 243 -6.45 6.97 -16.76
N SER A 244 -7.23 7.94 -17.21
CA SER A 244 -7.42 8.25 -18.63
C SER A 244 -6.62 9.49 -19.04
N LYS A 245 -6.41 9.66 -20.34
CA LYS A 245 -5.64 10.79 -20.88
C LYS A 245 -6.30 12.15 -20.67
N ASN A 246 -7.62 12.18 -20.53
CA ASN A 246 -8.41 13.40 -20.27
C ASN A 246 -8.48 13.77 -18.77
N GLY A 247 -7.77 13.04 -17.89
CA GLY A 247 -7.73 13.30 -16.45
C GLY A 247 -8.84 12.63 -15.64
N GLU A 248 -9.78 11.95 -16.27
CA GLU A 248 -10.79 11.15 -15.57
C GLU A 248 -10.19 9.87 -15.02
N ALA A 249 -10.68 9.43 -13.87
CA ALA A 249 -10.30 8.17 -13.24
C ALA A 249 -11.53 7.25 -13.13
N LYS A 250 -11.33 5.96 -13.48
CA LYS A 250 -12.33 4.91 -13.27
C LYS A 250 -11.90 4.02 -12.13
N VAL A 251 -12.71 3.94 -11.08
CA VAL A 251 -12.47 3.09 -9.91
C VAL A 251 -13.22 1.78 -10.08
N ALA A 252 -12.55 0.67 -9.85
CA ALA A 252 -13.13 -0.66 -9.87
C ALA A 252 -12.65 -1.46 -8.66
N LEU A 253 -13.56 -2.16 -8.00
CA LEU A 253 -13.22 -3.12 -6.94
C LEU A 253 -12.42 -4.28 -7.56
N VAL A 254 -11.30 -4.64 -6.94
CA VAL A 254 -10.46 -5.77 -7.33
C VAL A 254 -10.69 -6.94 -6.39
N GLN A 255 -10.63 -6.70 -5.10
CA GLN A 255 -10.79 -7.72 -4.07
C GLN A 255 -11.40 -7.09 -2.82
N GLU A 256 -12.23 -7.86 -2.13
CA GLU A 256 -12.77 -7.55 -0.81
C GLU A 256 -12.66 -8.78 0.10
N GLY A 257 -13.00 -8.60 1.38
CA GLY A 257 -12.97 -9.66 2.38
C GLY A 257 -11.69 -9.70 3.21
N PHE A 258 -10.81 -8.69 3.11
CA PHE A 258 -9.75 -8.47 4.07
C PHE A 258 -10.34 -7.98 5.40
N ALA A 259 -9.73 -8.34 6.52
CA ALA A 259 -10.13 -7.81 7.82
C ALA A 259 -9.68 -6.34 8.00
N ALA A 260 -8.55 -5.97 7.41
CA ALA A 260 -8.04 -4.59 7.30
C ALA A 260 -6.91 -4.56 6.27
N ALA A 261 -7.21 -4.23 4.99
CA ALA A 261 -6.19 -4.11 3.95
C ALA A 261 -5.36 -2.84 4.17
N ALA A 262 -4.14 -3.00 4.69
CA ALA A 262 -3.24 -1.90 5.04
C ALA A 262 -2.34 -1.49 3.86
N ASP A 263 -1.14 -0.97 4.09
CA ASP A 263 -0.29 -0.43 3.04
C ASP A 263 0.23 -1.51 2.09
N ILE A 264 -0.11 -1.38 0.81
CA ILE A 264 0.12 -2.36 -0.24
C ILE A 264 1.41 -2.09 -1.02
N ALA A 265 2.02 -3.16 -1.52
CA ALA A 265 3.18 -3.06 -2.40
C ALA A 265 3.06 -3.96 -3.62
N LEU A 266 3.98 -3.78 -4.57
CA LEU A 266 4.12 -4.66 -5.72
C LEU A 266 5.23 -5.69 -5.45
N SER A 267 5.01 -6.97 -5.75
CA SER A 267 6.08 -7.96 -5.71
C SER A 267 7.19 -7.61 -6.71
N HIS A 268 8.42 -8.05 -6.46
CA HIS A 268 9.58 -7.73 -7.31
C HIS A 268 9.37 -8.12 -8.77
N ASP A 269 8.70 -9.22 -9.04
CA ASP A 269 8.38 -9.70 -10.40
C ASP A 269 7.15 -9.04 -11.02
N GLY A 270 6.47 -8.17 -10.29
CA GLY A 270 5.29 -7.43 -10.71
C GLY A 270 4.02 -8.28 -10.88
N LYS A 271 4.01 -9.54 -10.44
CA LYS A 271 2.86 -10.45 -10.63
C LYS A 271 1.83 -10.39 -9.51
N TYR A 272 2.24 -9.95 -8.34
CA TYR A 272 1.39 -9.94 -7.15
C TYR A 272 1.34 -8.56 -6.53
N LEU A 273 0.17 -8.21 -6.06
CA LEU A 273 -0.02 -7.18 -5.08
C LEU A 273 0.19 -7.82 -3.69
N LEU A 274 1.09 -7.26 -2.92
CA LEU A 274 1.35 -7.66 -1.54
C LEU A 274 0.38 -6.86 -0.66
N VAL A 275 -0.53 -7.55 0.00
CA VAL A 275 -1.57 -6.92 0.82
C VAL A 275 -1.39 -7.37 2.27
N PRO A 276 -0.86 -6.53 3.16
CA PRO A 276 -0.91 -6.80 4.58
C PRO A 276 -2.37 -6.76 5.05
N ASP A 277 -2.90 -7.88 5.53
CA ASP A 277 -4.18 -7.91 6.23
C ASP A 277 -3.92 -7.80 7.73
N MET A 278 -3.89 -6.55 8.19
CA MET A 278 -3.41 -6.17 9.50
C MET A 278 -4.11 -6.91 10.63
N LYS A 279 -5.46 -6.95 10.62
CA LYS A 279 -6.25 -7.59 11.67
C LYS A 279 -6.26 -9.12 11.56
N ALA A 280 -6.05 -9.67 10.37
CA ALA A 280 -5.94 -11.10 10.16
C ALA A 280 -4.54 -11.65 10.52
N GLY A 281 -3.53 -10.78 10.62
CA GLY A 281 -2.14 -11.18 10.85
C GLY A 281 -1.53 -11.92 9.66
N GLU A 282 -1.84 -11.48 8.44
CA GLU A 282 -1.46 -12.13 7.20
C GLU A 282 -0.82 -11.15 6.21
N LEU A 283 0.12 -11.64 5.39
CA LEU A 283 0.49 -11.00 4.13
C LEU A 283 -0.08 -11.83 2.98
N VAL A 284 -0.99 -11.26 2.23
CA VAL A 284 -1.67 -11.90 1.10
C VAL A 284 -1.00 -11.52 -0.20
N TYR A 285 -0.65 -12.50 -1.05
CA TYR A 285 -0.16 -12.29 -2.40
C TYR A 285 -1.34 -12.36 -3.37
N LEU A 286 -1.93 -11.22 -3.67
CA LEU A 286 -3.05 -11.11 -4.60
C LEU A 286 -2.52 -11.09 -6.04
N HIS A 287 -2.87 -12.12 -6.83
CA HIS A 287 -2.43 -12.21 -8.23
C HIS A 287 -3.07 -11.09 -9.07
N MET A 288 -2.27 -10.38 -9.84
CA MET A 288 -2.75 -9.36 -10.77
C MET A 288 -2.94 -9.97 -12.15
N HIS A 289 -4.11 -9.73 -12.75
CA HIS A 289 -4.50 -10.21 -14.08
C HIS A 289 -4.35 -9.12 -15.13
#